data_df32d0fdaadf908fc801f361103df803
#
_entry.id   df32d0fdaadf908fc801f361103df803
#
_cell.length_a   1.000
_cell.length_b   1.000
_cell.length_c   1.000
_cell.angle_alpha   90.00
_cell.angle_beta   90.00
_cell.angle_gamma   90.00
#
_symmetry.space_group_name_H-M   'P 1'
#
loop_
_entity.id
_entity.type
_entity.pdbx_description
1 polymer ?
#
loop_
_entity_poly.entity_id
_entity_poly.type
_entity_poly.pdbx_seq_one_letter_code
_entity_poly.pdbx_strand_id
1 'polypeptide(L)'
;MKEILYILLDNYAEHEIGFMPGAVSTDAIGFRKEPKYINKMVAPTMEPVKSLGGMRTLPDYSFETMPTDYAALVLIGGFGWMNPEAERVLPIVKDALSKGVVVGAICNAASWMAKQGLLNNIKHTGNGIDQLKLWGGNNYTNEAGYVNEQAATDGRIVTANGSGSLEFTRELLKLLENDTPEMINGWYTFMSVGLVKLYSPRPRFKFNTIGLFTSNNKATVDFYTKTFGFTTDWDGIQPNVEMMLGDKRIILFPRGAFEQMVSRKFQYPEGFNGTVELAFDVPTFADVDKEYQHSITNGAASVLPPTTEPWGQRTCYVADPDGNLIEIGSFTK
;
A
#
# COMPACT_ATOMS: atom_id res chain seq x y z
N MET A 1 30.60 -18.61 3.52
CA MET A 1 29.35 -17.79 3.41
C MET A 1 28.18 -18.70 3.68
N LYS A 2 27.16 -18.24 4.40
CA LYS A 2 25.91 -19.00 4.55
C LYS A 2 25.05 -18.92 3.30
N GLU A 3 24.22 -19.93 3.10
CA GLU A 3 23.36 -20.06 1.93
C GLU A 3 21.96 -19.54 2.23
N ILE A 4 21.30 -19.01 1.20
CA ILE A 4 19.86 -18.77 1.16
C ILE A 4 19.27 -19.83 0.24
N LEU A 5 18.35 -20.62 0.78
CA LEU A 5 17.75 -21.75 0.11
C LEU A 5 16.37 -21.36 -0.44
N TYR A 6 16.15 -21.49 -1.74
CA TYR A 6 14.89 -21.23 -2.42
C TYR A 6 14.19 -22.54 -2.75
N ILE A 7 13.06 -22.80 -2.13
CA ILE A 7 12.23 -23.98 -2.42
C ILE A 7 11.44 -23.73 -3.68
N LEU A 8 11.69 -24.52 -4.69
CA LEU A 8 10.97 -24.52 -5.98
C LEU A 8 10.19 -25.83 -6.12
N LEU A 9 8.89 -25.72 -6.27
CA LEU A 9 8.01 -26.80 -6.69
C LEU A 9 7.64 -26.64 -8.16
N ASP A 10 7.25 -27.71 -8.85
CA ASP A 10 6.85 -27.63 -10.26
C ASP A 10 5.73 -26.63 -10.45
N ASN A 11 5.77 -25.87 -11.54
CA ASN A 11 4.94 -24.68 -11.78
C ASN A 11 5.15 -23.56 -10.73
N TYR A 12 6.39 -23.33 -10.30
CA TYR A 12 6.74 -22.16 -9.51
C TYR A 12 6.58 -20.85 -10.31
N ALA A 13 6.30 -19.74 -9.62
CA ALA A 13 6.16 -18.43 -10.22
C ALA A 13 7.52 -17.72 -10.34
N GLU A 14 8.12 -17.72 -11.53
CA GLU A 14 9.46 -17.18 -11.76
C GLU A 14 9.60 -15.69 -11.45
N HIS A 15 8.54 -14.90 -11.62
CA HIS A 15 8.55 -13.47 -11.29
C HIS A 15 8.66 -13.21 -9.78
N GLU A 16 8.27 -14.15 -8.95
CA GLU A 16 8.35 -14.02 -7.49
C GLU A 16 9.76 -14.20 -6.95
N ILE A 17 10.62 -14.93 -7.66
CA ILE A 17 12.04 -15.08 -7.32
C ILE A 17 12.92 -14.00 -7.95
N GLY A 18 12.40 -13.24 -8.93
CA GLY A 18 13.19 -12.41 -9.82
C GLY A 18 14.08 -11.34 -9.16
N PHE A 19 13.70 -10.81 -8.01
CA PHE A 19 14.46 -9.76 -7.34
C PHE A 19 15.48 -10.27 -6.33
N MET A 20 15.11 -11.28 -5.53
CA MET A 20 15.86 -11.67 -4.34
C MET A 20 17.30 -12.16 -4.63
N PRO A 21 17.56 -13.10 -5.55
CA PRO A 21 18.91 -13.58 -5.82
C PRO A 21 19.85 -12.48 -6.32
N GLY A 22 19.35 -11.61 -7.18
CA GLY A 22 20.12 -10.45 -7.68
C GLY A 22 20.47 -9.48 -6.54
N ALA A 23 19.47 -9.10 -5.73
CA ALA A 23 19.66 -8.19 -4.60
C ALA A 23 20.56 -8.74 -3.49
N VAL A 24 20.63 -10.06 -3.34
CA VAL A 24 21.57 -10.73 -2.41
C VAL A 24 22.99 -10.71 -2.94
N SER A 25 23.19 -10.94 -4.24
CA SER A 25 24.50 -11.11 -4.87
C SER A 25 25.17 -9.78 -5.26
N THR A 26 24.37 -8.70 -5.43
CA THR A 26 24.85 -7.38 -5.86
C THR A 26 24.33 -6.29 -4.95
N ASP A 27 25.02 -5.13 -4.90
CA ASP A 27 24.43 -3.92 -4.32
C ASP A 27 23.34 -3.34 -5.24
N ALA A 28 22.73 -2.21 -4.82
CA ALA A 28 21.66 -1.55 -5.57
C ALA A 28 22.04 -1.14 -7.01
N ILE A 29 23.33 -1.01 -7.29
CA ILE A 29 23.86 -0.65 -8.61
C ILE A 29 24.69 -1.77 -9.25
N GLY A 30 24.67 -2.98 -8.67
CA GLY A 30 25.26 -4.17 -9.24
C GLY A 30 26.77 -4.35 -9.02
N PHE A 31 27.40 -3.62 -8.10
CA PHE A 31 28.84 -3.59 -7.93
C PHE A 31 29.39 -4.19 -6.65
N ARG A 32 28.62 -5.01 -5.94
CA ARG A 32 29.14 -5.68 -4.73
C ARG A 32 30.30 -6.59 -5.09
N LYS A 33 31.46 -6.37 -4.43
CA LYS A 33 32.66 -7.18 -4.64
C LYS A 33 32.58 -8.56 -3.97
N GLU A 34 31.96 -8.64 -2.80
CA GLU A 34 31.83 -9.87 -2.02
C GLU A 34 30.41 -10.00 -1.48
N PRO A 35 29.58 -10.94 -2.00
CA PRO A 35 28.25 -11.18 -1.48
C PRO A 35 28.32 -11.75 -0.05
N LYS A 36 27.37 -11.34 0.81
CA LYS A 36 27.28 -11.84 2.18
C LYS A 36 26.71 -13.27 2.23
N TYR A 37 25.90 -13.63 1.28
CA TYR A 37 25.21 -14.92 1.16
C TYR A 37 25.35 -15.50 -0.26
N ILE A 38 25.09 -16.81 -0.37
CA ILE A 38 25.05 -17.54 -1.63
C ILE A 38 23.61 -18.03 -1.88
N ASN A 39 23.09 -17.80 -3.07
CA ASN A 39 21.77 -18.30 -3.47
C ASN A 39 21.85 -19.75 -3.93
N LYS A 40 20.94 -20.61 -3.46
CA LYS A 40 20.86 -22.03 -3.80
C LYS A 40 19.41 -22.44 -4.04
N MET A 41 19.17 -23.10 -5.16
CA MET A 41 17.85 -23.62 -5.54
C MET A 41 17.69 -25.03 -4.98
N VAL A 42 16.54 -25.28 -4.35
CA VAL A 42 16.21 -26.57 -3.73
C VAL A 42 14.88 -27.06 -4.30
N ALA A 43 14.80 -28.31 -4.68
CA ALA A 43 13.61 -28.91 -5.24
C ALA A 43 13.36 -30.33 -4.66
N PRO A 44 12.20 -30.95 -4.93
CA PRO A 44 11.93 -32.30 -4.45
C PRO A 44 12.95 -33.35 -4.86
N THR A 45 13.59 -33.18 -6.02
CA THR A 45 14.64 -34.05 -6.57
C THR A 45 15.69 -33.18 -7.27
N MET A 46 16.72 -33.81 -7.83
CA MET A 46 17.74 -33.13 -8.64
C MET A 46 17.31 -32.91 -10.11
N GLU A 47 16.12 -33.35 -10.49
CA GLU A 47 15.58 -33.10 -11.84
C GLU A 47 15.18 -31.63 -12.01
N PRO A 48 15.30 -31.07 -13.22
CA PRO A 48 14.90 -29.70 -13.50
C PRO A 48 13.44 -29.41 -13.15
N VAL A 49 13.18 -28.37 -12.39
CA VAL A 49 11.84 -27.87 -12.05
C VAL A 49 11.39 -26.86 -13.10
N LYS A 50 10.15 -26.94 -13.54
CA LYS A 50 9.57 -26.06 -14.56
C LYS A 50 8.76 -24.94 -13.88
N SER A 51 8.96 -23.68 -14.32
CA SER A 51 8.16 -22.54 -13.89
C SER A 51 6.81 -22.46 -14.63
N LEU A 52 5.94 -21.53 -14.20
CA LEU A 52 4.68 -21.20 -14.90
C LEU A 52 4.90 -20.76 -16.35
N GLY A 53 5.95 -19.96 -16.58
CA GLY A 53 6.32 -19.49 -17.93
C GLY A 53 7.11 -20.52 -18.73
N GLY A 54 7.36 -21.72 -18.19
CA GLY A 54 8.06 -22.81 -18.87
C GLY A 54 9.59 -22.79 -18.76
N MET A 55 10.15 -21.91 -17.94
CA MET A 55 11.59 -21.88 -17.66
C MET A 55 11.98 -23.15 -16.87
N ARG A 56 13.12 -23.75 -17.21
CA ARG A 56 13.65 -24.91 -16.50
C ARG A 56 14.79 -24.49 -15.60
N THR A 57 14.66 -24.75 -14.29
CA THR A 57 15.68 -24.48 -13.29
C THR A 57 16.25 -25.81 -12.79
N LEU A 58 17.56 -25.96 -12.93
CA LEU A 58 18.28 -27.08 -12.31
C LEU A 58 18.52 -26.74 -10.83
N PRO A 59 18.05 -27.56 -9.87
CA PRO A 59 18.29 -27.31 -8.47
C PRO A 59 19.76 -27.58 -8.10
N ASP A 60 20.25 -26.87 -7.07
CA ASP A 60 21.54 -27.14 -6.45
C ASP A 60 21.47 -28.34 -5.48
N TYR A 61 20.28 -28.52 -4.88
CA TYR A 61 20.03 -29.58 -3.89
C TYR A 61 18.63 -30.18 -4.06
N SER A 62 18.50 -31.46 -3.72
CA SER A 62 17.19 -32.06 -3.43
C SER A 62 16.81 -31.82 -1.94
N PHE A 63 15.56 -32.14 -1.56
CA PHE A 63 15.14 -32.10 -0.16
C PHE A 63 16.00 -33.02 0.75
N GLU A 64 16.57 -34.11 0.20
CA GLU A 64 17.40 -35.02 0.91
C GLU A 64 18.89 -34.59 1.02
N THR A 65 19.35 -33.75 0.09
CA THR A 65 20.77 -33.37 0.02
C THR A 65 21.03 -31.92 0.44
N MET A 66 19.99 -31.14 0.74
CA MET A 66 20.14 -29.75 1.19
C MET A 66 20.90 -29.68 2.54
N PRO A 67 21.67 -28.61 2.76
CA PRO A 67 22.42 -28.45 4.01
C PRO A 67 21.47 -28.22 5.19
N THR A 68 21.94 -28.48 6.40
CA THR A 68 21.20 -28.27 7.65
C THR A 68 21.49 -26.91 8.30
N ASP A 69 22.53 -26.19 7.87
CA ASP A 69 22.90 -24.84 8.32
C ASP A 69 22.85 -23.85 7.14
N TYR A 70 21.90 -22.95 7.17
CA TYR A 70 21.66 -21.93 6.14
C TYR A 70 21.09 -20.65 6.78
N ALA A 71 21.14 -19.55 6.06
CA ALA A 71 20.71 -18.23 6.58
C ALA A 71 19.21 -17.99 6.45
N ALA A 72 18.60 -18.46 5.37
CA ALA A 72 17.18 -18.31 5.10
C ALA A 72 16.62 -19.46 4.26
N LEU A 73 15.34 -19.73 4.45
CA LEU A 73 14.50 -20.61 3.65
C LEU A 73 13.41 -19.79 2.98
N VAL A 74 13.40 -19.73 1.66
CA VAL A 74 12.48 -18.89 0.88
C VAL A 74 11.58 -19.78 0.04
N LEU A 75 10.29 -19.78 0.35
CA LEU A 75 9.26 -20.59 -0.31
C LEU A 75 8.66 -19.77 -1.45
N ILE A 76 9.04 -20.10 -2.69
CA ILE A 76 8.54 -19.42 -3.89
C ILE A 76 7.14 -19.94 -4.23
N GLY A 77 6.20 -19.05 -4.53
CA GLY A 77 4.83 -19.41 -4.87
C GLY A 77 4.70 -20.16 -6.20
N GLY A 78 3.49 -20.31 -6.63
CA GLY A 78 3.12 -21.06 -7.84
C GLY A 78 2.12 -22.17 -7.53
N PHE A 79 1.75 -22.95 -8.56
CA PHE A 79 0.71 -23.98 -8.42
C PHE A 79 1.21 -25.28 -7.80
N GLY A 80 2.51 -25.50 -7.73
CA GLY A 80 3.10 -26.70 -7.09
C GLY A 80 2.70 -26.88 -5.64
N TRP A 81 2.34 -25.81 -4.93
CA TRP A 81 1.87 -25.83 -3.54
C TRP A 81 0.50 -26.51 -3.35
N MET A 82 -0.23 -26.76 -4.45
CA MET A 82 -1.48 -27.52 -4.45
C MET A 82 -1.26 -29.04 -4.53
N ASN A 83 -0.03 -29.47 -4.89
CA ASN A 83 0.31 -30.87 -5.10
C ASN A 83 0.73 -31.56 -3.81
N PRO A 84 0.60 -32.88 -3.70
CA PRO A 84 1.05 -33.66 -2.52
C PRO A 84 2.52 -33.46 -2.21
N GLU A 85 3.36 -33.16 -3.18
CA GLU A 85 4.79 -32.87 -3.03
C GLU A 85 5.07 -31.74 -2.04
N ALA A 86 4.17 -30.74 -1.95
CA ALA A 86 4.28 -29.64 -1.01
C ALA A 86 4.30 -30.09 0.47
N GLU A 87 3.67 -31.20 0.78
CA GLU A 87 3.64 -31.72 2.16
C GLU A 87 5.04 -32.17 2.65
N ARG A 88 5.96 -32.51 1.73
CA ARG A 88 7.36 -32.84 2.07
C ARG A 88 8.15 -31.62 2.55
N VAL A 89 7.67 -30.40 2.28
CA VAL A 89 8.30 -29.16 2.73
C VAL A 89 8.00 -28.86 4.20
N LEU A 90 6.92 -29.42 4.78
CA LEU A 90 6.52 -29.12 6.16
C LEU A 90 7.59 -29.42 7.21
N PRO A 91 8.25 -30.60 7.24
CA PRO A 91 9.33 -30.86 8.18
C PRO A 91 10.52 -29.91 7.99
N ILE A 92 10.84 -29.51 6.77
CA ILE A 92 11.91 -28.56 6.45
C ILE A 92 11.62 -27.18 7.05
N VAL A 93 10.39 -26.66 6.86
CA VAL A 93 9.96 -25.37 7.43
C VAL A 93 9.93 -25.42 8.96
N LYS A 94 9.42 -26.49 9.56
CA LYS A 94 9.40 -26.64 11.02
C LYS A 94 10.82 -26.67 11.61
N ASP A 95 11.75 -27.37 10.97
CA ASP A 95 13.15 -27.39 11.38
C ASP A 95 13.79 -25.99 11.28
N ALA A 96 13.57 -25.28 10.16
CA ALA A 96 14.05 -23.91 9.97
C ALA A 96 13.52 -22.96 11.06
N LEU A 97 12.22 -22.99 11.33
CA LEU A 97 11.60 -22.18 12.38
C LEU A 97 12.13 -22.50 13.77
N SER A 98 12.34 -23.80 14.08
CA SER A 98 12.88 -24.24 15.38
C SER A 98 14.31 -23.75 15.62
N LYS A 99 15.08 -23.55 14.56
CA LYS A 99 16.46 -23.04 14.58
C LYS A 99 16.54 -21.51 14.51
N GLY A 100 15.40 -20.81 14.41
CA GLY A 100 15.36 -19.35 14.27
C GLY A 100 15.91 -18.85 12.92
N VAL A 101 15.90 -19.70 11.89
CA VAL A 101 16.26 -19.32 10.51
C VAL A 101 15.19 -18.38 9.95
N VAL A 102 15.58 -17.43 9.11
CA VAL A 102 14.63 -16.57 8.39
C VAL A 102 13.81 -17.40 7.41
N VAL A 103 12.50 -17.32 7.50
CA VAL A 103 11.59 -18.01 6.58
C VAL A 103 10.76 -17.00 5.80
N GLY A 104 10.85 -17.05 4.48
CA GLY A 104 10.00 -16.27 3.57
C GLY A 104 8.98 -17.17 2.86
N ALA A 105 7.74 -16.70 2.72
CA ALA A 105 6.71 -17.39 1.92
C ALA A 105 5.89 -16.38 1.11
N ILE A 106 5.81 -16.57 -0.20
CA ILE A 106 5.09 -15.67 -1.08
C ILE A 106 3.96 -16.39 -1.83
N CYS A 107 2.85 -15.70 -2.07
CA CYS A 107 1.74 -16.18 -2.91
C CYS A 107 1.12 -17.48 -2.37
N ASN A 108 1.04 -18.54 -3.18
CA ASN A 108 0.49 -19.82 -2.75
C ASN A 108 1.33 -20.53 -1.68
N ALA A 109 2.61 -20.21 -1.54
CA ALA A 109 3.41 -20.68 -0.42
C ALA A 109 2.91 -20.12 0.91
N ALA A 110 2.49 -18.85 0.97
CA ALA A 110 1.85 -18.27 2.15
C ALA A 110 0.50 -18.94 2.44
N SER A 111 -0.31 -19.22 1.40
CA SER A 111 -1.57 -19.96 1.55
C SER A 111 -1.35 -21.38 2.07
N TRP A 112 -0.27 -22.05 1.61
CA TRP A 112 0.13 -23.35 2.14
C TRP A 112 0.58 -23.26 3.61
N MET A 113 1.30 -22.20 4.01
CA MET A 113 1.59 -21.97 5.43
C MET A 113 0.35 -21.83 6.29
N ALA A 114 -0.71 -21.15 5.77
CA ALA A 114 -2.00 -21.08 6.43
C ALA A 114 -2.62 -22.48 6.60
N LYS A 115 -2.60 -23.31 5.54
CA LYS A 115 -3.06 -24.71 5.56
C LYS A 115 -2.34 -25.53 6.63
N GLN A 116 -1.06 -25.27 6.88
CA GLN A 116 -0.26 -25.95 7.89
C GLN A 116 -0.41 -25.35 9.30
N GLY A 117 -1.24 -24.30 9.48
CA GLY A 117 -1.41 -23.60 10.77
C GLY A 117 -0.21 -22.76 11.21
N LEU A 118 0.77 -22.55 10.33
CA LEU A 118 2.01 -21.86 10.64
C LEU A 118 1.88 -20.34 10.77
N LEU A 119 0.70 -19.78 10.40
CA LEU A 119 0.40 -18.34 10.50
C LEU A 119 -0.43 -17.97 11.73
N ASN A 120 -0.78 -18.93 12.58
CA ASN A 120 -1.76 -18.73 13.65
C ASN A 120 -1.33 -17.79 14.78
N ASN A 121 -0.04 -17.54 14.94
CA ASN A 121 0.48 -16.72 16.04
C ASN A 121 1.30 -15.50 15.56
N ILE A 122 1.19 -15.13 14.30
CA ILE A 122 2.02 -14.06 13.71
C ILE A 122 1.17 -13.10 12.87
N LYS A 123 1.63 -11.85 12.76
CA LYS A 123 1.15 -10.92 11.73
C LYS A 123 1.61 -11.42 10.36
N HIS A 124 0.70 -11.47 9.39
CA HIS A 124 0.98 -12.05 8.08
C HIS A 124 0.11 -11.45 6.97
N THR A 125 0.48 -11.72 5.73
CA THR A 125 -0.30 -11.43 4.52
C THR A 125 -0.24 -12.62 3.55
N GLY A 126 -0.91 -12.51 2.41
CA GLY A 126 -0.96 -13.50 1.34
C GLY A 126 -1.84 -12.98 0.19
N ASN A 127 -2.30 -13.86 -0.69
CA ASN A 127 -3.15 -13.51 -1.84
C ASN A 127 -4.58 -13.05 -1.47
N GLY A 128 -4.83 -12.77 -0.21
CA GLY A 128 -6.09 -12.33 0.34
C GLY A 128 -6.56 -13.24 1.47
N ILE A 129 -7.28 -12.65 2.43
CA ILE A 129 -7.79 -13.36 3.61
C ILE A 129 -8.68 -14.54 3.22
N ASP A 130 -9.51 -14.39 2.19
CA ASP A 130 -10.43 -15.45 1.75
C ASP A 130 -9.68 -16.66 1.20
N GLN A 131 -8.56 -16.44 0.49
CA GLN A 131 -7.73 -17.55 0.02
C GLN A 131 -7.01 -18.25 1.16
N LEU A 132 -6.51 -17.52 2.16
CA LEU A 132 -5.91 -18.12 3.36
C LEU A 132 -6.91 -18.97 4.12
N LYS A 133 -8.15 -18.49 4.26
CA LYS A 133 -9.26 -19.24 4.88
C LYS A 133 -9.64 -20.49 4.07
N LEU A 134 -9.73 -20.33 2.74
CA LEU A 134 -10.07 -21.44 1.84
C LEU A 134 -9.04 -22.57 1.94
N TRP A 135 -7.75 -22.25 1.93
CA TRP A 135 -6.68 -23.24 2.00
C TRP A 135 -6.47 -23.78 3.42
N GLY A 136 -6.56 -22.91 4.40
CA GLY A 136 -6.30 -23.23 5.80
C GLY A 136 -7.43 -24.02 6.45
N GLY A 137 -8.67 -23.79 6.04
CA GLY A 137 -9.84 -24.42 6.67
C GLY A 137 -9.80 -24.26 8.19
N ASN A 138 -10.02 -25.35 8.91
CA ASN A 138 -9.97 -25.36 10.38
C ASN A 138 -8.55 -25.19 10.97
N ASN A 139 -7.51 -25.31 10.16
CA ASN A 139 -6.13 -25.14 10.62
C ASN A 139 -5.70 -23.68 10.66
N TYR A 140 -6.39 -22.77 9.97
CA TYR A 140 -6.10 -21.35 9.98
C TYR A 140 -7.08 -20.62 10.91
N THR A 141 -6.58 -20.13 12.04
CA THR A 141 -7.40 -19.56 13.12
C THR A 141 -7.05 -18.10 13.46
N ASN A 142 -6.13 -17.47 12.69
CA ASN A 142 -5.62 -16.13 12.99
C ASN A 142 -6.01 -15.09 11.93
N GLU A 143 -7.30 -14.92 11.68
CA GLU A 143 -7.79 -13.86 10.78
C GLU A 143 -7.38 -12.45 11.26
N ALA A 144 -7.36 -12.24 12.59
CA ALA A 144 -6.98 -10.95 13.19
C ALA A 144 -5.51 -10.58 12.97
N GLY A 145 -4.64 -11.55 12.70
CA GLY A 145 -3.23 -11.31 12.36
C GLY A 145 -2.99 -10.97 10.89
N TYR A 146 -4.02 -11.10 10.04
CA TYR A 146 -3.91 -10.74 8.63
C TYR A 146 -3.84 -9.22 8.44
N VAL A 147 -2.89 -8.77 7.60
CA VAL A 147 -2.78 -7.39 7.15
C VAL A 147 -2.86 -7.32 5.62
N ASN A 148 -3.59 -6.34 5.10
CA ASN A 148 -3.75 -6.14 3.66
C ASN A 148 -2.59 -5.29 3.11
N GLU A 149 -1.39 -5.88 3.13
CA GLU A 149 -0.14 -5.28 2.65
C GLU A 149 0.52 -6.20 1.62
N GLN A 150 1.43 -5.67 0.81
CA GLN A 150 2.18 -6.46 -0.18
C GLN A 150 3.07 -7.52 0.48
N ALA A 151 3.69 -7.16 1.61
CA ALA A 151 4.47 -8.07 2.44
C ALA A 151 4.30 -7.70 3.92
N ALA A 152 4.34 -8.71 4.80
CA ALA A 152 4.29 -8.56 6.25
C ALA A 152 5.44 -9.32 6.90
N THR A 153 6.03 -8.72 7.93
CA THR A 153 7.11 -9.33 8.73
C THR A 153 6.66 -9.47 10.17
N ASP A 154 6.88 -10.65 10.75
CA ASP A 154 6.75 -10.89 12.17
C ASP A 154 7.86 -11.84 12.64
N GLY A 155 8.65 -11.41 13.64
CA GLY A 155 9.83 -12.13 14.09
C GLY A 155 10.80 -12.45 12.95
N ARG A 156 10.97 -13.71 12.64
CA ARG A 156 11.86 -14.21 11.58
C ARG A 156 11.10 -14.71 10.34
N ILE A 157 9.83 -14.37 10.23
CA ILE A 157 8.96 -14.80 9.12
C ILE A 157 8.56 -13.58 8.28
N VAL A 158 8.66 -13.72 6.96
CA VAL A 158 8.12 -12.77 5.98
C VAL A 158 7.09 -13.48 5.12
N THR A 159 5.89 -12.93 5.03
CA THR A 159 4.87 -13.39 4.09
C THR A 159 4.56 -12.30 3.07
N ALA A 160 4.15 -12.67 1.86
CA ALA A 160 3.76 -11.73 0.82
C ALA A 160 2.66 -12.29 -0.09
N ASN A 161 1.92 -11.40 -0.74
CA ASN A 161 1.05 -11.79 -1.86
C ASN A 161 1.85 -11.93 -3.17
N GLY A 162 1.29 -12.56 -4.20
CA GLY A 162 1.98 -12.86 -5.46
C GLY A 162 2.41 -11.64 -6.29
N SER A 163 1.89 -10.44 -5.98
CA SER A 163 2.34 -9.19 -6.60
C SER A 163 3.40 -8.45 -5.78
N GLY A 164 3.68 -8.90 -4.57
CA GLY A 164 4.56 -8.26 -3.59
C GLY A 164 6.02 -8.73 -3.61
N SER A 165 6.53 -9.27 -4.72
CA SER A 165 7.88 -9.82 -4.79
C SER A 165 8.98 -8.80 -4.46
N LEU A 166 8.75 -7.54 -4.75
CA LEU A 166 9.69 -6.46 -4.45
C LEU A 166 9.73 -6.13 -2.94
N GLU A 167 8.55 -5.97 -2.30
CA GLU A 167 8.41 -5.78 -0.85
C GLU A 167 8.90 -7.00 -0.08
N PHE A 168 8.55 -8.20 -0.54
CA PHE A 168 9.03 -9.46 0.01
C PHE A 168 10.56 -9.52 0.06
N THR A 169 11.20 -9.17 -1.05
CA THR A 169 12.67 -9.09 -1.13
C THR A 169 13.22 -8.08 -0.13
N ARG A 170 12.64 -6.86 -0.08
CA ARG A 170 13.06 -5.81 0.85
C ARG A 170 13.02 -6.29 2.30
N GLU A 171 11.94 -6.92 2.72
CA GLU A 171 11.78 -7.37 4.11
C GLU A 171 12.75 -8.53 4.45
N LEU A 172 12.97 -9.44 3.52
CA LEU A 172 13.97 -10.51 3.68
C LEU A 172 15.40 -9.95 3.80
N LEU A 173 15.77 -8.99 2.94
CA LEU A 173 17.08 -8.34 3.00
C LEU A 173 17.32 -7.64 4.35
N LYS A 174 16.27 -7.02 4.94
CA LYS A 174 16.33 -6.40 6.27
C LYS A 174 16.58 -7.45 7.36
N LEU A 175 15.81 -8.53 7.39
CA LEU A 175 15.97 -9.59 8.38
C LEU A 175 17.33 -10.30 8.29
N LEU A 176 17.88 -10.40 7.09
CA LEU A 176 19.21 -10.97 6.82
C LEU A 176 20.33 -9.97 7.09
N GLU A 177 20.00 -8.70 7.37
CA GLU A 177 21.00 -7.63 7.45
C GLU A 177 21.96 -7.69 6.26
N ASN A 178 21.39 -7.95 5.05
CA ASN A 178 22.20 -8.15 3.84
C ASN A 178 23.03 -6.91 3.52
N ASP A 179 22.49 -5.75 3.84
CA ASP A 179 23.13 -4.45 3.71
C ASP A 179 22.61 -3.48 4.79
N THR A 180 23.09 -2.21 4.78
CA THR A 180 22.54 -1.18 5.65
C THR A 180 21.08 -0.87 5.29
N PRO A 181 20.25 -0.40 6.24
CA PRO A 181 18.86 0.00 5.95
C PRO A 181 18.74 1.02 4.82
N GLU A 182 19.69 1.96 4.72
CA GLU A 182 19.74 2.99 3.67
C GLU A 182 19.97 2.36 2.29
N MET A 183 20.89 1.40 2.17
CA MET A 183 21.18 0.70 0.91
C MET A 183 20.00 -0.16 0.47
N ILE A 184 19.37 -0.88 1.40
CA ILE A 184 18.18 -1.71 1.11
C ILE A 184 17.01 -0.82 0.65
N ASN A 185 16.76 0.29 1.32
CA ASN A 185 15.71 1.23 0.93
C ASN A 185 16.03 1.94 -0.39
N GLY A 186 17.29 2.27 -0.64
CA GLY A 186 17.77 2.81 -1.92
C GLY A 186 17.52 1.85 -3.07
N TRP A 187 17.86 0.57 -2.90
CA TRP A 187 17.57 -0.48 -3.86
C TRP A 187 16.06 -0.62 -4.12
N TYR A 188 15.27 -0.68 -3.06
CA TYR A 188 13.81 -0.75 -3.19
C TYR A 188 13.24 0.46 -3.95
N THR A 189 13.69 1.67 -3.63
CA THR A 189 13.26 2.89 -4.33
C THR A 189 13.63 2.82 -5.82
N PHE A 190 14.85 2.40 -6.12
CA PHE A 190 15.32 2.23 -7.50
C PHE A 190 14.42 1.26 -8.29
N MET A 191 14.13 0.10 -7.72
CA MET A 191 13.31 -0.93 -8.38
C MET A 191 11.82 -0.55 -8.47
N SER A 192 11.25 0.09 -7.44
CA SER A 192 9.83 0.44 -7.40
C SER A 192 9.49 1.69 -8.23
N VAL A 193 10.37 2.68 -8.25
CA VAL A 193 10.15 3.96 -8.94
C VAL A 193 10.63 3.92 -10.38
N GLY A 194 11.67 3.12 -10.66
CA GLY A 194 12.32 3.01 -11.97
C GLY A 194 13.33 4.12 -12.24
N LEU A 195 14.32 3.79 -13.07
CA LEU A 195 15.48 4.64 -13.35
C LEU A 195 15.09 6.03 -13.88
N VAL A 196 14.19 6.06 -14.87
CA VAL A 196 13.77 7.31 -15.51
C VAL A 196 13.11 8.26 -14.51
N LYS A 197 12.18 7.73 -13.69
CA LYS A 197 11.48 8.54 -12.70
C LYS A 197 12.39 8.99 -11.56
N LEU A 198 13.36 8.15 -11.18
CA LEU A 198 14.34 8.47 -10.15
C LEU A 198 15.24 9.66 -10.55
N TYR A 199 15.66 9.72 -11.83
CA TYR A 199 16.50 10.79 -12.38
C TYR A 199 15.71 11.90 -13.07
N SER A 200 14.39 11.79 -13.19
CA SER A 200 13.56 12.89 -13.68
C SER A 200 13.65 14.07 -12.71
N PRO A 201 13.74 15.29 -13.21
CA PRO A 201 13.69 16.47 -12.35
C PRO A 201 12.44 16.41 -11.49
N ARG A 202 12.60 16.40 -10.16
CA ARG A 202 11.45 16.49 -9.26
C ARG A 202 10.75 17.82 -9.52
N PRO A 203 9.42 17.86 -9.57
CA PRO A 203 8.71 19.13 -9.60
C PRO A 203 9.24 19.98 -8.44
N ARG A 204 9.65 21.21 -8.75
CA ARG A 204 10.17 22.15 -7.75
C ARG A 204 9.15 22.44 -6.64
N PHE A 205 7.88 22.37 -7.03
CA PHE A 205 6.75 22.57 -6.13
C PHE A 205 5.81 21.36 -6.19
N LYS A 206 5.30 20.95 -5.04
CA LYS A 206 4.21 19.98 -4.91
C LYS A 206 3.01 20.75 -4.38
N PHE A 207 1.91 20.76 -5.15
CA PHE A 207 0.64 21.25 -4.62
C PHE A 207 0.21 20.34 -3.47
N ASN A 208 0.01 20.91 -2.29
CA ASN A 208 -0.19 20.16 -1.06
C ASN A 208 -1.60 20.33 -0.49
N THR A 209 -2.13 21.56 -0.49
CA THR A 209 -3.38 21.88 0.19
C THR A 209 -3.98 23.17 -0.33
N ILE A 210 -5.28 23.36 -0.12
CA ILE A 210 -5.97 24.63 -0.24
C ILE A 210 -6.17 25.19 1.18
N GLY A 211 -5.76 26.43 1.40
CA GLY A 211 -6.02 27.16 2.64
C GLY A 211 -7.28 28.01 2.50
N LEU A 212 -8.22 27.88 3.42
CA LEU A 212 -9.40 28.74 3.52
C LEU A 212 -9.26 29.67 4.72
N PHE A 213 -9.41 30.96 4.48
CA PHE A 213 -9.37 31.98 5.54
C PHE A 213 -10.79 32.22 6.07
N THR A 214 -11.08 31.64 7.24
CA THR A 214 -12.44 31.60 7.80
C THR A 214 -12.67 32.69 8.85
N SER A 215 -13.88 33.19 8.89
CA SER A 215 -14.34 34.06 9.99
C SER A 215 -14.72 33.28 11.24
N ASN A 216 -15.11 31.98 11.08
CA ASN A 216 -15.56 31.12 12.16
C ASN A 216 -15.19 29.65 11.87
N ASN A 217 -14.08 29.18 12.44
CA ASN A 217 -13.61 27.80 12.28
C ASN A 217 -14.71 26.76 12.58
N LYS A 218 -15.42 26.93 13.69
CA LYS A 218 -16.45 25.95 14.08
C LYS A 218 -17.56 25.84 13.05
N ALA A 219 -18.06 26.94 12.56
CA ALA A 219 -19.12 26.93 11.53
C ALA A 219 -18.62 26.28 10.23
N THR A 220 -17.39 26.58 9.83
CA THR A 220 -16.79 26.02 8.61
C THR A 220 -16.49 24.53 8.80
N VAL A 221 -15.96 24.09 9.93
CA VAL A 221 -15.73 22.66 10.24
C VAL A 221 -17.06 21.91 10.23
N ASP A 222 -18.08 22.42 10.95
CA ASP A 222 -19.41 21.79 11.01
C ASP A 222 -20.02 21.65 9.59
N PHE A 223 -19.86 22.68 8.78
CA PHE A 223 -20.36 22.69 7.40
C PHE A 223 -19.68 21.63 6.53
N TYR A 224 -18.35 21.64 6.41
CA TYR A 224 -17.63 20.69 5.56
C TYR A 224 -17.74 19.25 6.06
N THR A 225 -17.79 19.04 7.36
CA THR A 225 -17.97 17.69 7.93
C THR A 225 -19.37 17.14 7.64
N LYS A 226 -20.43 17.94 7.85
CA LYS A 226 -21.82 17.49 7.71
C LYS A 226 -22.26 17.41 6.24
N THR A 227 -21.75 18.31 5.39
CA THR A 227 -22.19 18.43 4.00
C THR A 227 -21.36 17.56 3.06
N PHE A 228 -20.04 17.57 3.18
CA PHE A 228 -19.13 16.93 2.24
C PHE A 228 -18.36 15.73 2.83
N GLY A 229 -18.58 15.40 4.11
CA GLY A 229 -17.96 14.24 4.74
C GLY A 229 -16.47 14.39 5.03
N PHE A 230 -15.96 15.63 5.13
CA PHE A 230 -14.58 15.83 5.59
C PHE A 230 -14.42 15.33 7.02
N THR A 231 -13.24 14.82 7.34
CA THR A 231 -12.84 14.39 8.68
C THR A 231 -11.76 15.31 9.24
N THR A 232 -11.72 15.45 10.56
CA THR A 232 -10.72 16.27 11.28
C THR A 232 -10.54 15.76 12.71
N ASP A 233 -9.33 15.89 13.24
CA ASP A 233 -9.00 15.63 14.65
C ASP A 233 -9.01 16.93 15.49
N TRP A 234 -9.61 18.01 14.98
CA TRP A 234 -9.64 19.30 15.66
C TRP A 234 -10.41 19.24 16.97
N ASP A 235 -9.76 19.67 18.03
CA ASP A 235 -10.27 19.67 19.41
C ASP A 235 -11.13 20.92 19.78
N GLY A 236 -11.33 21.83 18.83
CA GLY A 236 -12.05 23.09 19.06
C GLY A 236 -11.21 24.24 19.65
N ILE A 237 -9.93 24.02 19.93
CA ILE A 237 -9.05 24.97 20.64
C ILE A 237 -7.99 25.53 19.68
N GLN A 238 -7.35 24.69 18.89
CA GLN A 238 -6.27 25.10 18.01
C GLN A 238 -6.74 26.07 16.94
N PRO A 239 -5.94 27.12 16.61
CA PRO A 239 -6.36 28.12 15.63
C PRO A 239 -6.46 27.57 14.23
N ASN A 240 -5.57 26.67 13.81
CA ASN A 240 -5.57 26.07 12.48
C ASN A 240 -6.26 24.71 12.53
N VAL A 241 -7.08 24.42 11.51
CA VAL A 241 -7.79 23.16 11.41
C VAL A 241 -7.38 22.45 10.13
N GLU A 242 -6.91 21.23 10.24
CA GLU A 242 -6.70 20.36 9.11
C GLU A 242 -7.93 19.48 8.89
N MET A 243 -8.41 19.41 7.64
CA MET A 243 -9.55 18.61 7.25
C MET A 243 -9.18 17.76 6.04
N MET A 244 -9.63 16.50 6.03
CA MET A 244 -9.31 15.51 5.00
C MET A 244 -10.58 14.96 4.34
N LEU A 245 -10.54 14.81 3.01
CA LEU A 245 -11.51 14.04 2.23
C LEU A 245 -10.73 13.08 1.31
N GLY A 246 -10.64 11.81 1.71
CA GLY A 246 -9.73 10.86 1.06
C GLY A 246 -8.28 11.36 1.12
N ASP A 247 -7.66 11.55 -0.04
CA ASP A 247 -6.29 12.09 -0.18
C ASP A 247 -6.25 13.63 -0.31
N LYS A 248 -7.40 14.30 -0.31
CA LYS A 248 -7.51 15.74 -0.44
C LYS A 248 -7.50 16.41 0.91
N ARG A 249 -6.75 17.50 1.01
CA ARG A 249 -6.52 18.24 2.24
C ARG A 249 -6.91 19.70 2.06
N ILE A 250 -7.66 20.23 3.04
CA ILE A 250 -7.84 21.66 3.22
C ILE A 250 -7.36 22.08 4.62
N ILE A 251 -6.91 23.32 4.74
CA ILE A 251 -6.53 23.90 6.03
C ILE A 251 -7.36 25.16 6.25
N LEU A 252 -7.99 25.25 7.41
CA LEU A 252 -8.70 26.46 7.83
C LEU A 252 -7.77 27.34 8.65
N PHE A 253 -7.69 28.62 8.28
CA PHE A 253 -6.98 29.66 9.01
C PHE A 253 -7.96 30.74 9.47
N PRO A 254 -8.08 31.03 10.79
CA PRO A 254 -8.83 32.18 11.23
C PRO A 254 -8.21 33.46 10.64
N ARG A 255 -9.05 34.30 10.03
CA ARG A 255 -8.62 35.55 9.38
C ARG A 255 -7.73 36.40 10.30
N GLY A 256 -8.16 36.59 11.56
CA GLY A 256 -7.40 37.40 12.53
C GLY A 256 -6.06 36.80 12.93
N ALA A 257 -5.97 35.46 13.08
CA ALA A 257 -4.71 34.77 13.40
C ALA A 257 -3.72 34.86 12.25
N PHE A 258 -4.18 34.69 11.00
CA PHE A 258 -3.34 34.85 9.83
C PHE A 258 -2.81 36.27 9.68
N GLU A 259 -3.68 37.30 9.84
CA GLU A 259 -3.27 38.71 9.77
C GLU A 259 -2.22 39.06 10.83
N GLN A 260 -2.37 38.52 12.03
CA GLN A 260 -1.37 38.69 13.11
C GLN A 260 -0.04 38.02 12.75
N MET A 261 -0.09 36.80 12.22
CA MET A 261 1.12 36.05 11.82
C MET A 261 1.94 36.77 10.75
N VAL A 262 1.28 37.37 9.76
CA VAL A 262 1.96 38.07 8.64
C VAL A 262 2.11 39.57 8.88
N SER A 263 1.65 40.09 10.03
CA SER A 263 1.67 41.51 10.40
C SER A 263 1.03 42.42 9.33
N ARG A 264 -0.05 41.96 8.70
CA ARG A 264 -0.72 42.67 7.61
C ARG A 264 -2.23 42.43 7.66
N LYS A 265 -3.01 43.51 7.39
CA LYS A 265 -4.46 43.40 7.20
C LYS A 265 -4.81 43.05 5.77
N PHE A 266 -5.87 42.27 5.62
CA PHE A 266 -6.45 41.88 4.33
C PHE A 266 -7.89 42.34 4.23
N GLN A 267 -8.34 42.52 2.99
CA GLN A 267 -9.76 42.70 2.70
C GLN A 267 -10.35 41.33 2.36
N TYR A 268 -11.39 40.97 3.04
CA TYR A 268 -12.15 39.74 2.77
C TYR A 268 -13.46 40.13 2.08
N PRO A 269 -13.91 39.39 1.05
CA PRO A 269 -15.17 39.71 0.37
C PRO A 269 -16.35 39.60 1.33
N GLU A 270 -17.31 40.47 1.14
CA GLU A 270 -18.65 40.32 1.72
C GLU A 270 -19.56 39.62 0.71
N GLY A 271 -20.34 38.63 1.18
CA GLY A 271 -21.17 37.80 0.31
C GLY A 271 -20.35 36.70 -0.41
N PHE A 272 -20.71 36.44 -1.68
CA PHE A 272 -20.09 35.32 -2.41
C PHE A 272 -18.71 35.69 -2.95
N ASN A 273 -17.74 34.77 -2.71
CA ASN A 273 -16.37 34.87 -3.17
C ASN A 273 -16.20 34.11 -4.49
N GLY A 274 -16.24 34.80 -5.62
CA GLY A 274 -16.10 34.21 -6.95
C GLY A 274 -14.67 34.10 -7.49
N THR A 275 -13.65 34.20 -6.63
CA THR A 275 -12.24 34.14 -7.07
C THR A 275 -11.73 32.71 -7.23
N VAL A 276 -12.22 31.79 -6.38
CA VAL A 276 -11.86 30.36 -6.37
C VAL A 276 -13.11 29.57 -6.06
N GLU A 277 -13.20 28.37 -6.62
CA GLU A 277 -14.23 27.39 -6.28
C GLU A 277 -13.60 26.08 -5.82
N LEU A 278 -14.36 25.31 -5.03
CA LEU A 278 -14.09 23.90 -4.76
C LEU A 278 -15.10 23.08 -5.57
N ALA A 279 -14.63 22.21 -6.47
CA ALA A 279 -15.49 21.39 -7.30
C ALA A 279 -15.53 19.94 -6.82
N PHE A 280 -16.73 19.37 -6.76
CA PHE A 280 -17.00 18.01 -6.37
C PHE A 280 -17.79 17.28 -7.46
N ASP A 281 -17.33 16.10 -7.85
CA ASP A 281 -18.07 15.22 -8.74
C ASP A 281 -18.97 14.28 -7.95
N VAL A 282 -20.16 14.02 -8.47
CA VAL A 282 -21.10 13.01 -7.97
C VAL A 282 -21.46 12.04 -9.10
N PRO A 283 -21.91 10.78 -8.78
CA PRO A 283 -22.09 9.75 -9.78
C PRO A 283 -23.10 10.10 -10.89
N THR A 284 -24.26 10.68 -10.55
CA THR A 284 -25.34 10.91 -11.51
C THR A 284 -25.98 12.29 -11.40
N PHE A 285 -26.77 12.67 -12.39
CA PHE A 285 -27.59 13.90 -12.36
C PHE A 285 -28.54 13.95 -11.17
N ALA A 286 -29.14 12.82 -10.82
CA ALA A 286 -30.01 12.72 -9.64
C ALA A 286 -29.25 12.97 -8.33
N ASP A 287 -27.96 12.57 -8.27
CA ASP A 287 -27.12 12.85 -7.12
C ASP A 287 -26.78 14.35 -7.02
N VAL A 288 -26.63 15.08 -8.12
CA VAL A 288 -26.47 16.55 -8.09
C VAL A 288 -27.68 17.21 -7.40
N ASP A 289 -28.92 16.84 -7.78
CA ASP A 289 -30.14 17.37 -7.18
C ASP A 289 -30.20 17.04 -5.67
N LYS A 290 -29.89 15.81 -5.31
CA LYS A 290 -29.88 15.33 -3.93
C LYS A 290 -28.83 16.04 -3.07
N GLU A 291 -27.60 16.14 -3.55
CA GLU A 291 -26.51 16.75 -2.80
C GLU A 291 -26.66 18.28 -2.72
N TYR A 292 -27.28 18.93 -3.70
CA TYR A 292 -27.70 20.32 -3.57
C TYR A 292 -28.67 20.51 -2.40
N GLN A 293 -29.74 19.72 -2.32
CA GLN A 293 -30.72 19.82 -1.22
C GLN A 293 -30.08 19.51 0.13
N HIS A 294 -29.19 18.51 0.16
CA HIS A 294 -28.41 18.18 1.35
C HIS A 294 -27.54 19.36 1.80
N SER A 295 -26.85 20.01 0.89
CA SER A 295 -26.00 21.17 1.17
C SER A 295 -26.81 22.34 1.73
N ILE A 296 -27.94 22.67 1.12
CA ILE A 296 -28.84 23.73 1.61
C ILE A 296 -29.35 23.43 3.02
N THR A 297 -29.74 22.17 3.29
CA THR A 297 -30.22 21.75 4.60
C THR A 297 -29.13 21.88 5.67
N ASN A 298 -27.85 21.73 5.29
CA ASN A 298 -26.70 21.88 6.18
C ASN A 298 -26.12 23.31 6.22
N GLY A 299 -26.85 24.31 5.68
CA GLY A 299 -26.52 25.72 5.86
C GLY A 299 -25.73 26.36 4.73
N ALA A 300 -25.62 25.71 3.57
CA ALA A 300 -25.07 26.34 2.38
C ALA A 300 -26.01 27.43 1.85
N ALA A 301 -25.45 28.52 1.34
CA ALA A 301 -26.23 29.49 0.56
C ALA A 301 -26.37 29.01 -0.89
N SER A 302 -27.59 29.14 -1.47
CA SER A 302 -27.82 28.84 -2.89
C SER A 302 -27.18 29.90 -3.77
N VAL A 303 -26.38 29.48 -4.75
CA VAL A 303 -25.80 30.35 -5.78
C VAL A 303 -26.43 30.06 -7.15
N LEU A 304 -26.42 28.79 -7.57
CA LEU A 304 -27.08 28.29 -8.77
C LEU A 304 -27.79 26.97 -8.44
N PRO A 305 -29.12 26.87 -8.54
CA PRO A 305 -29.79 25.58 -8.36
C PRO A 305 -29.42 24.60 -9.47
N PRO A 306 -29.65 23.27 -9.27
CA PRO A 306 -29.28 22.25 -10.24
C PRO A 306 -29.77 22.53 -11.64
N THR A 307 -28.82 22.69 -12.57
CA THR A 307 -29.08 23.08 -13.98
C THR A 307 -28.34 22.11 -14.89
N THR A 308 -28.97 21.72 -16.01
CA THR A 308 -28.26 20.94 -17.04
C THR A 308 -27.74 21.93 -18.10
N GLU A 309 -26.42 21.96 -18.19
CA GLU A 309 -25.73 22.91 -19.04
C GLU A 309 -25.66 22.42 -20.51
N PRO A 310 -25.52 23.36 -21.48
CA PRO A 310 -25.47 22.98 -22.91
C PRO A 310 -24.37 22.01 -23.30
N TRP A 311 -23.27 21.94 -22.53
CA TRP A 311 -22.15 21.00 -22.73
C TRP A 311 -22.39 19.63 -22.14
N GLY A 312 -23.58 19.35 -21.55
CA GLY A 312 -24.00 18.03 -21.10
C GLY A 312 -23.73 17.74 -19.63
N GLN A 313 -23.20 18.65 -18.85
CA GLN A 313 -23.03 18.54 -17.40
C GLN A 313 -24.33 18.96 -16.70
N ARG A 314 -24.72 18.24 -15.65
CA ARG A 314 -25.64 18.78 -14.65
C ARG A 314 -24.83 19.28 -13.48
N THR A 315 -24.98 20.56 -13.13
CA THR A 315 -24.22 21.20 -12.07
C THR A 315 -25.10 22.10 -11.20
N CYS A 316 -24.65 22.37 -9.99
CA CYS A 316 -25.19 23.41 -9.12
C CYS A 316 -24.02 24.11 -8.41
N TYR A 317 -24.28 25.32 -7.92
CA TYR A 317 -23.37 26.08 -7.09
C TYR A 317 -24.01 26.40 -5.76
N VAL A 318 -23.28 26.17 -4.70
CA VAL A 318 -23.60 26.60 -3.34
C VAL A 318 -22.44 27.39 -2.79
N ALA A 319 -22.62 28.07 -1.66
CA ALA A 319 -21.53 28.74 -0.95
C ALA A 319 -21.46 28.25 0.50
N ASP A 320 -20.22 28.16 1.01
CA ASP A 320 -19.94 27.86 2.39
C ASP A 320 -20.27 29.05 3.32
N PRO A 321 -20.14 28.92 4.68
CA PRO A 321 -20.45 30.01 5.62
C PRO A 321 -19.64 31.30 5.42
N ASP A 322 -18.48 31.25 4.77
CA ASP A 322 -17.65 32.41 4.43
C ASP A 322 -17.85 32.92 2.98
N GLY A 323 -18.78 32.33 2.23
CA GLY A 323 -19.15 32.71 0.87
C GLY A 323 -18.27 32.12 -0.22
N ASN A 324 -17.41 31.14 0.08
CA ASN A 324 -16.61 30.47 -0.93
C ASN A 324 -17.49 29.58 -1.80
N LEU A 325 -17.29 29.65 -3.14
CA LEU A 325 -18.08 28.90 -4.09
C LEU A 325 -17.72 27.42 -4.09
N ILE A 326 -18.76 26.59 -4.19
CA ILE A 326 -18.66 25.14 -4.27
C ILE A 326 -19.52 24.66 -5.44
N GLU A 327 -18.89 24.03 -6.43
CA GLU A 327 -19.57 23.32 -7.50
C GLU A 327 -19.84 21.87 -7.11
N ILE A 328 -21.03 21.36 -7.46
CA ILE A 328 -21.36 19.93 -7.41
C ILE A 328 -21.87 19.54 -8.79
N GLY A 329 -21.19 18.62 -9.48
CA GLY A 329 -21.45 18.31 -10.87
C GLY A 329 -21.42 16.83 -11.23
N SER A 330 -22.05 16.49 -12.37
CA SER A 330 -21.98 15.18 -13.00
C SER A 330 -22.16 15.29 -14.50
N PHE A 331 -21.53 14.40 -15.26
CA PHE A 331 -21.76 14.20 -16.70
C PHE A 331 -22.61 12.95 -17.00
N THR A 332 -23.04 12.22 -15.97
CA THR A 332 -23.79 10.96 -16.12
C THR A 332 -25.26 11.18 -15.73
N LYS A 333 -26.19 10.81 -16.65
CA LYS A 333 -27.63 10.88 -16.43
C LYS A 333 -28.11 9.85 -15.42
#